data_20247ef6d3b9a6d699aa721cd8a87b31
#
_entry.id   20247ef6d3b9a6d699aa721cd8a87b31
#
_cell.length_a   1.000
_cell.length_b   1.000
_cell.length_c   1.000
_cell.angle_alpha   90.00
_cell.angle_beta   90.00
_cell.angle_gamma   90.00
#
_symmetry.space_group_name_H-M   'P 1'
#
loop_
_entity.id
_entity.type
_entity.pdbx_description
1 polymer ?
#
loop_
_entity_poly.entity_id
_entity_poly.type
_entity_poly.pdbx_seq_one_letter_code
_entity_poly.pdbx_strand_id
1 'polypeptide(L)'
;MNTNKIAFAEAINNATIQAMELEKNVFVFGIGVDKHGNIFGTTKNIKEKFGSDRIFDTPSSEQALTALAAGAANANLRPLLVHQRLDFMIYSFDQLINWISLWSFKSSRKSFSAKSYFSILR
;
A
#
# COMPACT_ATOMS: atom_id res chain seq x y z
N MET A 1 31.66 -12.76 7.71
CA MET A 1 30.51 -11.84 7.65
C MET A 1 29.23 -12.64 7.90
N ASN A 2 28.59 -12.41 9.04
CA ASN A 2 27.35 -13.10 9.39
C ASN A 2 26.22 -12.38 8.62
N THR A 3 25.89 -12.87 7.44
CA THR A 3 24.73 -12.34 6.69
C THR A 3 23.49 -12.86 7.36
N ASN A 4 22.84 -12.03 8.19
CA ASN A 4 21.51 -12.31 8.74
C ASN A 4 20.53 -12.45 7.56
N LYS A 5 20.28 -13.69 7.15
CA LYS A 5 19.27 -14.00 6.14
C LYS A 5 17.90 -13.88 6.82
N ILE A 6 17.07 -12.99 6.32
CA ILE A 6 15.66 -12.85 6.72
C ILE A 6 14.74 -13.34 5.60
N ALA A 7 13.54 -13.77 5.94
CA ALA A 7 12.55 -14.16 4.95
C ALA A 7 12.06 -12.94 4.15
N PHE A 8 11.69 -13.14 2.89
CA PHE A 8 11.18 -12.06 2.04
C PHE A 8 9.97 -11.33 2.65
N ALA A 9 9.02 -12.08 3.18
CA ALA A 9 7.86 -11.50 3.86
C ALA A 9 8.24 -10.66 5.09
N GLU A 10 9.24 -11.11 5.85
CA GLU A 10 9.77 -10.38 7.00
C GLU A 10 10.47 -9.08 6.58
N ALA A 11 11.21 -9.11 5.47
CA ALA A 11 11.84 -7.90 4.93
C ALA A 11 10.80 -6.84 4.54
N ILE A 12 9.71 -7.25 3.89
CA ILE A 12 8.59 -6.37 3.53
C ILE A 12 7.92 -5.83 4.80
N ASN A 13 7.64 -6.68 5.78
CA ASN A 13 7.04 -6.27 7.04
C ASN A 13 7.89 -5.23 7.76
N ASN A 14 9.19 -5.47 7.89
CA ASN A 14 10.12 -4.55 8.53
C ASN A 14 10.19 -3.20 7.80
N ALA A 15 10.24 -3.21 6.47
CA ALA A 15 10.24 -1.99 5.67
C ALA A 15 8.93 -1.18 5.84
N THR A 16 7.78 -1.87 5.88
CA THR A 16 6.48 -1.25 6.13
C THR A 16 6.41 -0.61 7.50
N ILE A 17 6.82 -1.34 8.53
CA ILE A 17 6.88 -0.82 9.92
C ILE A 17 7.78 0.41 9.98
N GLN A 18 8.97 0.35 9.40
CA GLN A 18 9.90 1.49 9.37
C GLN A 18 9.29 2.71 8.66
N ALA A 19 8.64 2.52 7.52
CA ALA A 19 7.97 3.61 6.81
C ALA A 19 6.87 4.26 7.64
N MET A 20 6.09 3.46 8.37
CA MET A 20 5.02 3.94 9.25
C MET A 20 5.53 4.63 10.51
N GLU A 21 6.72 4.28 11.00
CA GLU A 21 7.38 4.96 12.12
C GLU A 21 7.91 6.33 11.71
N LEU A 22 8.53 6.41 10.53
CA LEU A 22 9.13 7.63 10.02
C LEU A 22 8.10 8.66 9.57
N GLU A 23 6.95 8.21 9.07
CA GLU A 23 5.96 9.08 8.45
C GLU A 23 4.55 8.80 8.97
N LYS A 24 3.98 9.77 9.67
CA LYS A 24 2.63 9.65 10.25
C LYS A 24 1.51 9.50 9.20
N ASN A 25 1.75 9.98 7.98
CA ASN A 25 0.77 9.94 6.89
C ASN A 25 0.79 8.60 6.12
N VAL A 26 1.70 7.69 6.43
CA VAL A 26 1.70 6.34 5.85
C VAL A 26 0.61 5.51 6.51
N PHE A 27 -0.24 4.90 5.72
CA PHE A 27 -1.22 3.92 6.18
C PHE A 27 -1.32 2.74 5.22
N VAL A 28 -1.72 1.60 5.73
CA VAL A 28 -1.79 0.33 5.00
C VAL A 28 -3.25 -0.06 4.85
N PHE A 29 -3.67 -0.45 3.66
CA PHE A 29 -5.00 -0.98 3.45
C PHE A 29 -5.03 -1.98 2.30
N GLY A 30 -6.03 -2.83 2.28
CA GLY A 30 -6.19 -3.87 1.28
C GLY A 30 -6.93 -5.07 1.83
N ILE A 31 -7.12 -6.09 1.01
CA ILE A 31 -7.90 -7.26 1.38
C ILE A 31 -7.07 -8.18 2.28
N GLY A 32 -7.55 -8.43 3.49
CA GLY A 32 -6.94 -9.37 4.44
C GLY A 32 -5.70 -8.84 5.18
N VAL A 33 -5.41 -7.54 5.09
CA VAL A 33 -4.19 -6.96 5.70
C VAL A 33 -4.18 -6.98 7.22
N ASP A 34 -5.36 -6.96 7.85
CA ASP A 34 -5.50 -6.97 9.33
C ASP A 34 -6.05 -8.28 9.89
N LYS A 35 -6.22 -9.32 9.04
CA LYS A 35 -6.73 -10.64 9.44
C LYS A 35 -5.63 -11.58 9.89
N HIS A 36 -6.04 -12.64 10.57
CA HIS A 36 -5.15 -13.73 10.95
C HIS A 36 -4.43 -14.28 9.72
N GLY A 37 -3.08 -14.37 9.78
CA GLY A 37 -2.24 -14.75 8.63
C GLY A 37 -1.63 -13.56 7.88
N ASN A 38 -2.19 -12.35 8.02
CA ASN A 38 -1.60 -11.05 7.61
C ASN A 38 -0.86 -11.11 6.27
N ILE A 39 -1.54 -11.56 5.21
CA ILE A 39 -0.96 -11.68 3.86
C ILE A 39 0.42 -12.34 3.89
N PHE A 40 0.45 -13.62 4.28
CA PHE A 40 1.70 -14.41 4.39
C PHE A 40 2.73 -13.81 5.36
N GLY A 41 2.28 -13.04 6.35
CA GLY A 41 3.13 -12.43 7.38
C GLY A 41 3.68 -11.04 7.03
N THR A 42 3.40 -10.52 5.84
CA THR A 42 3.92 -9.21 5.39
C THR A 42 3.34 -8.02 6.14
N THR A 43 2.15 -8.18 6.75
CA THR A 43 1.50 -7.14 7.57
C THR A 43 1.39 -7.53 9.05
N LYS A 44 2.16 -8.53 9.47
CA LYS A 44 2.14 -9.07 10.84
C LYS A 44 2.44 -7.98 11.88
N ASN A 45 1.66 -7.94 12.95
CA ASN A 45 1.81 -7.04 14.11
C ASN A 45 1.71 -5.54 13.78
N ILE A 46 1.36 -5.14 12.56
CA ILE A 46 1.22 -3.73 12.20
C ILE A 46 0.01 -3.11 12.90
N LYS A 47 -1.12 -3.83 12.96
CA LYS A 47 -2.33 -3.34 13.62
C LYS A 47 -2.16 -3.15 15.11
N GLU A 48 -1.49 -4.08 15.77
CA GLU A 48 -1.18 -4.02 17.19
C GLU A 48 -0.28 -2.83 17.53
N LYS A 49 0.61 -2.47 16.62
CA LYS A 49 1.56 -1.38 16.81
C LYS A 49 1.00 -0.01 16.48
N PHE A 50 0.23 0.11 15.41
CA PHE A 50 -0.19 1.42 14.87
C PHE A 50 -1.70 1.70 14.97
N GLY A 51 -2.50 0.70 15.34
CA GLY A 51 -3.95 0.83 15.47
C GLY A 51 -4.71 0.72 14.15
N SER A 52 -6.03 0.56 14.26
CA SER A 52 -6.92 0.38 13.11
C SER A 52 -7.09 1.61 12.21
N ASP A 53 -6.70 2.77 12.69
CA ASP A 53 -6.72 4.01 11.87
C ASP A 53 -5.57 4.04 10.84
N ARG A 54 -4.52 3.27 11.08
CA ARG A 54 -3.32 3.23 10.24
C ARG A 54 -3.17 1.94 9.43
N ILE A 55 -3.94 0.89 9.77
CA ILE A 55 -4.06 -0.33 8.98
C ILE A 55 -5.47 -0.88 9.08
N PHE A 56 -6.11 -1.12 7.94
CA PHE A 56 -7.48 -1.64 7.91
C PHE A 56 -7.77 -2.51 6.68
N ASP A 57 -8.60 -3.52 6.90
CA ASP A 57 -9.08 -4.41 5.84
C ASP A 57 -10.14 -3.72 4.98
N THR A 58 -10.27 -4.19 3.75
CA THR A 58 -11.21 -3.62 2.77
C THR A 58 -12.04 -4.71 2.08
N PRO A 59 -13.22 -4.36 1.54
CA PRO A 59 -13.91 -5.20 0.57
C PRO A 59 -13.06 -5.45 -0.68
N SER A 60 -13.34 -6.54 -1.38
CA SER A 60 -12.68 -6.86 -2.65
C SER A 60 -13.16 -5.91 -3.76
N SER A 61 -12.30 -5.01 -4.18
CA SER A 61 -12.51 -4.09 -5.31
C SER A 61 -11.21 -3.41 -5.70
N GLU A 62 -10.34 -4.13 -6.37
CA GLU A 62 -8.97 -3.68 -6.68
C GLU A 62 -8.94 -2.34 -7.42
N GLN A 63 -9.86 -2.16 -8.38
CA GLN A 63 -10.00 -0.92 -9.14
C GLN A 63 -10.36 0.27 -8.23
N ALA A 64 -11.39 0.11 -7.39
CA ALA A 64 -11.83 1.17 -6.49
C ALA A 64 -10.78 1.50 -5.42
N LEU A 65 -10.11 0.47 -4.88
CA LEU A 65 -9.04 0.65 -3.88
C LEU A 65 -7.84 1.38 -4.47
N THR A 66 -7.49 1.11 -5.73
CA THR A 66 -6.41 1.83 -6.43
C THR A 66 -6.79 3.29 -6.68
N ALA A 67 -8.03 3.57 -7.06
CA ALA A 67 -8.53 4.94 -7.20
C ALA A 67 -8.53 5.69 -5.86
N LEU A 68 -8.93 5.00 -4.77
CA LEU A 68 -8.88 5.54 -3.41
C LEU A 68 -7.44 5.88 -2.99
N ALA A 69 -6.49 4.99 -3.28
CA ALA A 69 -5.06 5.25 -3.03
C ALA A 69 -4.59 6.50 -3.78
N ALA A 70 -4.97 6.66 -5.04
CA ALA A 70 -4.64 7.84 -5.83
C ALA A 70 -5.23 9.13 -5.22
N GLY A 71 -6.50 9.09 -4.80
CA GLY A 71 -7.16 10.21 -4.11
C GLY A 71 -6.50 10.57 -2.79
N ALA A 72 -6.17 9.58 -1.97
CA ALA A 72 -5.45 9.79 -0.71
C ALA A 72 -4.07 10.40 -0.91
N ALA A 73 -3.33 9.94 -1.93
CA ALA A 73 -2.03 10.52 -2.28
C ALA A 73 -2.15 11.98 -2.72
N ASN A 74 -3.21 12.34 -3.45
CA ASN A 74 -3.50 13.74 -3.80
C ASN A 74 -3.84 14.60 -2.59
N ALA A 75 -4.40 14.01 -1.53
CA ALA A 75 -4.65 14.65 -0.24
C ALA A 75 -3.41 14.67 0.67
N ASN A 76 -2.22 14.42 0.13
CA ASN A 76 -0.94 14.39 0.86
C ASN A 76 -0.82 13.26 1.89
N LEU A 77 -1.62 12.22 1.78
CA LEU A 77 -1.44 10.97 2.51
C LEU A 77 -0.48 10.05 1.75
N ARG A 78 -0.01 9.01 2.40
CA ARG A 78 0.90 8.01 1.82
C ARG A 78 0.29 6.62 1.92
N PRO A 79 -0.65 6.28 1.04
CA PRO A 79 -1.30 4.99 1.02
C PRO A 79 -0.34 3.89 0.58
N LEU A 80 -0.35 2.79 1.31
CA LEU A 80 0.29 1.54 0.95
C LEU A 80 -0.82 0.52 0.70
N LEU A 81 -1.23 0.40 -0.56
CA LEU A 81 -2.24 -0.55 -0.98
C LEU A 81 -1.62 -1.93 -1.18
N VAL A 82 -2.16 -2.93 -0.51
CA VAL A 82 -1.71 -4.31 -0.58
C VAL A 82 -2.68 -5.13 -1.43
N HIS A 83 -2.20 -5.63 -2.56
CA HIS A 83 -2.88 -6.66 -3.34
C HIS A 83 -2.42 -8.04 -2.88
N GLN A 84 -3.34 -8.97 -2.67
CA GLN A 84 -3.00 -10.32 -2.21
C GLN A 84 -2.16 -11.09 -3.23
N ARG A 85 -2.36 -10.83 -4.52
CA ARG A 85 -1.68 -11.48 -5.63
C ARG A 85 -1.50 -10.51 -6.79
N LEU A 86 -0.44 -10.72 -7.57
CA LEU A 86 -0.10 -9.89 -8.71
C LEU A 86 -1.18 -9.91 -9.81
N ASP A 87 -1.80 -11.05 -10.04
CA ASP A 87 -2.87 -11.20 -11.02
C ASP A 87 -4.12 -10.36 -10.67
N PHE A 88 -4.44 -10.17 -9.41
CA PHE A 88 -5.54 -9.29 -8.99
C PHE A 88 -5.22 -7.81 -9.27
N MET A 89 -3.96 -7.40 -9.25
CA MET A 89 -3.56 -6.04 -9.61
C MET A 89 -3.91 -5.69 -11.07
N ILE A 90 -4.07 -6.66 -11.95
CA ILE A 90 -4.48 -6.41 -13.35
C ILE A 90 -5.79 -5.63 -13.42
N TYR A 91 -6.74 -5.87 -12.50
CA TYR A 91 -7.99 -5.12 -12.40
C TYR A 91 -7.78 -3.63 -12.07
N SER A 92 -6.61 -3.24 -11.62
CA SER A 92 -6.24 -1.86 -11.30
C SER A 92 -5.59 -1.11 -12.46
N PHE A 93 -5.34 -1.74 -13.59
CA PHE A 93 -4.56 -1.15 -14.70
C PHE A 93 -5.20 0.11 -15.27
N ASP A 94 -6.51 0.20 -15.34
CA ASP A 94 -7.17 1.43 -15.76
C ASP A 94 -6.78 2.61 -14.85
N GLN A 95 -6.82 2.40 -13.54
CA GLN A 95 -6.46 3.43 -12.57
C GLN A 95 -4.97 3.81 -12.64
N LEU A 96 -4.11 2.82 -12.84
CA LEU A 96 -2.66 3.04 -12.94
C LEU A 96 -2.29 3.78 -14.23
N ILE A 97 -2.84 3.35 -15.37
CA ILE A 97 -2.44 3.84 -16.69
C ILE A 97 -3.20 5.11 -17.06
N ASN A 98 -4.52 5.12 -16.93
CA ASN A 98 -5.36 6.21 -17.44
C ASN A 98 -5.57 7.35 -16.42
N TRP A 99 -5.34 7.10 -15.14
CA TRP A 99 -5.54 8.10 -14.09
C TRP A 99 -4.23 8.49 -13.42
N ILE A 100 -3.57 7.58 -12.73
CA ILE A 100 -2.40 7.92 -11.91
C ILE A 100 -1.24 8.43 -12.77
N SER A 101 -0.88 7.71 -13.83
CA SER A 101 0.23 8.10 -14.71
C SER A 101 -0.02 9.42 -15.46
N LEU A 102 -1.27 9.70 -15.79
CA LEU A 102 -1.66 10.88 -16.57
C LEU A 102 -2.17 12.05 -15.71
N TRP A 103 -2.23 11.89 -14.39
CA TRP A 103 -2.85 12.88 -13.50
C TRP A 103 -2.24 14.27 -13.61
N SER A 104 -0.92 14.37 -13.57
CA SER A 104 -0.22 15.65 -13.69
C SER A 104 -0.51 16.36 -15.02
N PHE A 105 -0.62 15.60 -16.10
CA PHE A 105 -0.97 16.12 -17.42
C PHE A 105 -2.42 16.59 -17.49
N LYS A 106 -3.37 15.76 -17.01
CA LYS A 106 -4.82 16.07 -17.07
C LYS A 106 -5.22 17.18 -16.12
N SER A 107 -4.61 17.30 -14.95
CA SER A 107 -5.00 18.26 -13.92
C SER A 107 -4.26 19.58 -13.98
N SER A 108 -3.29 19.72 -14.89
CA SER A 108 -2.37 20.87 -14.97
C SER A 108 -1.67 21.21 -13.65
N ARG A 109 -1.69 20.32 -12.68
CA ARG A 109 -1.06 20.50 -11.38
C ARG A 109 0.34 19.90 -11.38
N LYS A 110 1.34 20.72 -11.09
CA LYS A 110 2.74 20.31 -10.95
C LYS A 110 3.02 19.40 -9.74
N SER A 111 2.03 19.16 -8.89
CA SER A 111 2.19 18.41 -7.65
C SER A 111 1.28 17.18 -7.56
N PHE A 112 1.47 16.23 -8.45
CA PHE A 112 1.24 14.85 -8.06
C PHE A 112 2.50 14.44 -7.33
N SER A 113 2.47 14.47 -6.02
CA SER A 113 3.55 13.86 -5.25
C SER A 113 3.41 12.35 -5.47
N ALA A 114 4.17 11.82 -6.42
CA ALA A 114 4.28 10.38 -6.70
C ALA A 114 4.92 9.59 -5.54
N LYS A 115 4.64 10.01 -4.30
CA LYS A 115 5.03 9.32 -3.07
C LYS A 115 4.01 8.28 -2.65
N SER A 116 3.18 7.82 -3.59
CA SER A 116 2.29 6.69 -3.38
C SER A 116 3.12 5.42 -3.45
N TYR A 117 3.17 4.69 -2.37
CA TYR A 117 3.81 3.39 -2.34
C TYR A 117 2.79 2.34 -2.74
N PHE A 118 2.98 1.70 -3.87
CA PHE A 118 2.26 0.49 -4.24
C PHE A 118 3.09 -0.71 -3.80
N SER A 119 2.58 -1.47 -2.86
CA SER A 119 3.15 -2.78 -2.55
C SER A 119 2.26 -3.85 -3.16
N ILE A 120 2.87 -4.65 -4.01
CA ILE A 120 2.26 -5.86 -4.55
C ILE A 120 2.93 -7.00 -3.83
N LEU A 121 2.12 -7.78 -3.12
CA LEU A 121 2.60 -8.93 -2.39
C LEU A 121 2.09 -10.19 -3.05
N ARG A 122 3.01 -11.08 -3.27
CA ARG A 122 2.75 -12.44 -3.71
C ARG A 122 2.69 -13.35 -2.49
#